data_dcc0cbf39be591207022376bd2430252
#
_entry.id   dcc0cbf39be591207022376bd2430252
#
_cell.length_a   1.000
_cell.length_b   1.000
_cell.length_c   1.000
_cell.angle_alpha   90.00
_cell.angle_beta   90.00
_cell.angle_gamma   90.00
#
_symmetry.space_group_name_H-M   'P 1'
#
loop_
_entity.id
_entity.type
_entity.pdbx_description
1 polymer ?
#
loop_
_entity_poly.entity_id
_entity_poly.type
_entity_poly.pdbx_seq_one_letter_code
_entity_poly.pdbx_strand_id
1 'polypeptide(L)'
;MKTCNELTLKEKIGQLLMAGFEGLMPDANIGTLLQNHFIGGVVFFSRNLDNPEQAFALTQELQRMAMAATGIPLWIGTDQEGGMVVRVRKGIAQMPAAMAMGAARDPELLYEAAMGIAEELKLLGINMNFAPVVDINVNPRNPIIDVRSFGDDPELVSELGIAAMLGFQEGGIVSVIKHFPGHGDTETDSHTELPVVRHSLERLRSVELVPFRRAARNGAEAIMTAHVGIPLLSGGEPVPATLSRIILSGLLREELGFDGLIVTDCMEMNAVTQGIGVGEAVVQAVLAGADLLLVSHTYDSQLEAVDSLERAVTEGRLPEERIDASVERILRLKERRIEGLRERSWEEMQNLLENPQTLRTIERLREESITVVNREPDYCRLSPEVGTLVLWPQMTAACKSEDEPAYDDTLGSCLRPFITAKLMERVYGTNPSPDEIEALASEAEEYGQIVVGIFHTASNPGQSALVRKLLAGGAKVIPVSLRNPVDLAIFPEAKGFLACYEHHPHTLQALSRVLMGMLEAEGTLPVTIPDHLSEGGESDERCSASGIESAT
;
A
#
# COMPACT_ATOMS: atom_id res chain seq x y z
N MET A 1 24.78 22.27 -2.05
CA MET A 1 24.97 20.87 -1.58
C MET A 1 26.31 20.38 -2.10
N LYS A 2 27.03 19.45 -1.40
CA LYS A 2 28.26 18.83 -1.91
C LYS A 2 27.99 18.07 -3.21
N THR A 3 28.95 18.03 -4.12
CA THR A 3 28.94 17.18 -5.33
C THR A 3 29.51 15.79 -5.00
N CYS A 4 29.26 14.79 -5.85
CA CYS A 4 29.77 13.42 -5.67
C CYS A 4 31.31 13.39 -5.49
N ASN A 5 32.05 14.21 -6.23
CA ASN A 5 33.52 14.27 -6.19
C ASN A 5 34.07 14.89 -4.88
N GLU A 6 33.25 15.59 -4.10
CA GLU A 6 33.64 16.16 -2.80
C GLU A 6 33.38 15.21 -1.63
N LEU A 7 32.79 14.03 -1.89
CA LEU A 7 32.48 13.02 -0.89
C LEU A 7 33.57 11.95 -0.80
N THR A 8 33.88 11.56 0.43
CA THR A 8 34.68 10.35 0.67
C THR A 8 33.88 9.10 0.32
N LEU A 9 34.54 7.97 0.07
CA LEU A 9 33.86 6.69 -0.19
C LEU A 9 32.83 6.36 0.91
N LYS A 10 33.17 6.61 2.17
CA LYS A 10 32.28 6.37 3.30
C LYS A 10 31.02 7.25 3.25
N GLU A 11 31.17 8.54 2.95
CA GLU A 11 30.03 9.44 2.74
C GLU A 11 29.18 8.99 1.54
N LYS A 12 29.80 8.59 0.43
CA LYS A 12 29.11 8.06 -0.75
C LYS A 12 28.26 6.82 -0.40
N ILE A 13 28.86 5.83 0.27
CA ILE A 13 28.15 4.60 0.69
C ILE A 13 27.00 4.94 1.62
N GLY A 14 27.20 5.83 2.59
CA GLY A 14 26.13 6.29 3.48
C GLY A 14 24.95 6.86 2.73
N GLN A 15 25.18 7.63 1.65
CA GLN A 15 24.08 8.20 0.86
C GLN A 15 23.19 7.16 0.17
N LEU A 16 23.65 5.92 -0.02
CA LEU A 16 22.87 4.84 -0.59
C LEU A 16 21.90 4.20 0.43
N LEU A 17 22.02 4.48 1.73
CA LEU A 17 21.22 3.83 2.76
C LEU A 17 20.11 4.73 3.30
N MET A 18 18.93 4.12 3.47
CA MET A 18 17.84 4.62 4.32
C MET A 18 17.63 3.63 5.47
N ALA A 19 17.71 4.15 6.70
CA ALA A 19 17.60 3.34 7.92
C ALA A 19 16.31 3.69 8.70
N GLY A 20 15.72 2.68 9.33
CA GLY A 20 14.69 2.90 10.35
C GLY A 20 15.27 2.85 11.76
N PHE A 21 14.50 3.27 12.74
CA PHE A 21 14.87 3.26 14.16
C PHE A 21 13.64 3.11 15.04
N GLU A 22 13.83 2.97 16.34
CA GLU A 22 12.75 2.84 17.31
C GLU A 22 12.48 4.16 18.04
N GLY A 23 11.20 4.43 18.32
CA GLY A 23 10.76 5.54 19.16
C GLY A 23 10.45 6.85 18.42
N LEU A 24 9.98 7.82 19.20
CA LEU A 24 9.41 9.09 18.73
C LEU A 24 10.43 10.22 18.58
N MET A 25 11.68 9.98 18.96
CA MET A 25 12.82 10.90 18.85
C MET A 25 14.05 10.12 18.42
N PRO A 26 15.08 10.79 17.84
CA PRO A 26 16.30 10.10 17.44
C PRO A 26 16.98 9.43 18.64
N ASP A 27 17.27 8.15 18.53
CA ASP A 27 18.04 7.38 19.52
C ASP A 27 19.56 7.45 19.25
N ALA A 28 20.36 6.80 20.10
CA ALA A 28 21.80 6.76 19.96
C ALA A 28 22.26 6.02 18.68
N ASN A 29 21.49 5.02 18.24
CA ASN A 29 21.80 4.21 17.07
C ASN A 29 21.65 5.02 15.80
N ILE A 30 20.49 5.67 15.60
CA ILE A 30 20.28 6.55 14.44
C ILE A 30 21.26 7.74 14.46
N GLY A 31 21.57 8.27 15.65
CA GLY A 31 22.59 9.30 15.84
C GLY A 31 23.97 8.84 15.34
N THR A 32 24.37 7.62 15.63
CA THR A 32 25.64 7.01 15.15
C THR A 32 25.63 6.82 13.64
N LEU A 33 24.52 6.32 13.07
CA LEU A 33 24.39 6.15 11.61
C LEU A 33 24.52 7.48 10.86
N LEU A 34 23.91 8.54 11.37
CA LEU A 34 23.99 9.88 10.77
C LEU A 34 25.38 10.49 10.88
N GLN A 35 26.01 10.42 12.06
CA GLN A 35 27.26 11.12 12.33
C GLN A 35 28.51 10.35 11.86
N ASN A 36 28.49 9.02 11.93
CA ASN A 36 29.66 8.18 11.66
C ASN A 36 29.56 7.42 10.34
N HIS A 37 28.34 7.14 9.86
CA HIS A 37 28.12 6.39 8.61
C HIS A 37 27.44 7.22 7.53
N PHE A 38 27.04 8.47 7.84
CA PHE A 38 26.57 9.47 6.86
C PHE A 38 25.38 9.00 6.01
N ILE A 39 24.44 8.23 6.62
CA ILE A 39 23.29 7.68 5.89
C ILE A 39 22.49 8.76 5.17
N GLY A 40 21.99 8.39 3.99
CA GLY A 40 21.31 9.30 3.07
C GLY A 40 19.83 9.54 3.39
N GLY A 41 19.21 8.70 4.23
CA GLY A 41 17.81 8.85 4.58
C GLY A 41 17.37 8.04 5.78
N VAL A 42 16.13 8.30 6.22
CA VAL A 42 15.42 7.56 7.25
C VAL A 42 14.04 7.15 6.76
N VAL A 43 13.54 6.02 7.29
CA VAL A 43 12.19 5.49 7.03
C VAL A 43 11.39 5.56 8.32
N PHE A 44 10.19 6.19 8.25
CA PHE A 44 9.26 6.22 9.35
C PHE A 44 8.18 5.14 9.22
N PHE A 45 7.91 4.51 10.35
CA PHE A 45 6.77 3.63 10.58
C PHE A 45 5.86 4.22 11.65
N SER A 46 4.71 3.61 11.90
CA SER A 46 3.77 4.05 12.93
C SER A 46 4.41 4.17 14.32
N ARG A 47 5.45 3.36 14.62
CA ARG A 47 6.23 3.44 15.86
C ARG A 47 7.02 4.76 16.05
N ASN A 48 7.20 5.52 14.97
CA ASN A 48 7.91 6.81 15.00
C ASN A 48 6.98 8.02 15.02
N LEU A 49 5.67 7.83 14.85
CA LEU A 49 4.71 8.89 14.58
C LEU A 49 3.52 8.81 15.54
N ASP A 50 3.37 9.79 16.42
CA ASP A 50 2.26 9.87 17.38
C ASP A 50 1.25 10.96 16.97
N ASN A 51 1.75 12.15 16.65
CA ASN A 51 0.95 13.29 16.23
C ASN A 51 1.78 14.22 15.32
N PRO A 52 1.16 15.17 14.60
CA PRO A 52 1.86 16.05 13.66
C PRO A 52 2.96 16.92 14.27
N GLU A 53 2.76 17.45 15.48
CA GLU A 53 3.76 18.29 16.15
C GLU A 53 5.02 17.48 16.49
N GLN A 54 4.85 16.27 17.01
CA GLN A 54 5.96 15.38 17.29
C GLN A 54 6.68 14.96 16.00
N ALA A 55 5.94 14.60 14.94
CA ALA A 55 6.51 14.24 13.63
C ALA A 55 7.33 15.40 13.05
N PHE A 56 6.81 16.63 13.10
CA PHE A 56 7.52 17.83 12.69
C PHE A 56 8.82 18.04 13.49
N ALA A 57 8.76 17.95 14.82
CA ALA A 57 9.96 18.11 15.67
C ALA A 57 11.01 17.03 15.38
N LEU A 58 10.58 15.77 15.16
CA LEU A 58 11.45 14.65 14.82
C LEU A 58 12.17 14.89 13.48
N THR A 59 11.45 15.31 12.45
CA THR A 59 12.04 15.58 11.12
C THR A 59 13.05 16.73 11.17
N GLN A 60 12.73 17.83 11.88
CA GLN A 60 13.67 18.95 12.04
C GLN A 60 14.96 18.52 12.73
N GLU A 61 14.88 17.73 13.80
CA GLU A 61 16.07 17.27 14.52
C GLU A 61 16.93 16.33 13.67
N LEU A 62 16.34 15.37 12.96
CA LEU A 62 17.06 14.47 12.05
C LEU A 62 17.77 15.25 10.93
N GLN A 63 17.08 16.22 10.32
CA GLN A 63 17.67 17.08 9.29
C GLN A 63 18.85 17.89 9.85
N ARG A 64 18.67 18.48 11.05
CA ARG A 64 19.73 19.24 11.72
C ARG A 64 20.98 18.38 11.97
N MET A 65 20.79 17.11 12.41
CA MET A 65 21.90 16.17 12.64
C MET A 65 22.62 15.82 11.35
N ALA A 66 21.90 15.53 10.28
CA ALA A 66 22.48 15.20 8.97
C ALA A 66 23.25 16.39 8.35
N MET A 67 22.65 17.57 8.39
CA MET A 67 23.29 18.79 7.88
C MET A 67 24.58 19.13 8.65
N ALA A 68 24.59 18.88 9.97
CA ALA A 68 25.80 19.08 10.77
C ALA A 68 26.91 18.06 10.43
N ALA A 69 26.54 16.82 10.06
CA ALA A 69 27.49 15.76 9.73
C ALA A 69 28.06 15.89 8.31
N THR A 70 27.24 16.14 7.31
CA THR A 70 27.63 16.08 5.90
C THR A 70 27.37 17.35 5.09
N GLY A 71 26.46 18.21 5.53
CA GLY A 71 25.91 19.30 4.72
C GLY A 71 24.94 18.83 3.63
N ILE A 72 24.48 17.55 3.68
CA ILE A 72 23.53 16.96 2.76
C ILE A 72 22.24 16.63 3.54
N PRO A 73 21.06 17.10 3.07
CA PRO A 73 19.79 16.79 3.73
C PRO A 73 19.40 15.33 3.56
N LEU A 74 18.54 14.83 4.46
CA LEU A 74 18.04 13.45 4.44
C LEU A 74 16.84 13.29 3.51
N TRP A 75 16.76 12.13 2.88
CA TRP A 75 15.45 11.57 2.56
C TRP A 75 14.73 11.19 3.86
N ILE A 76 13.48 11.60 4.01
CA ILE A 76 12.59 11.15 5.09
C ILE A 76 11.38 10.53 4.42
N GLY A 77 11.34 9.21 4.43
CA GLY A 77 10.36 8.40 3.71
C GLY A 77 9.35 7.75 4.64
N THR A 78 8.14 7.50 4.13
CA THR A 78 7.09 6.75 4.82
C THR A 78 6.15 6.07 3.82
N ASP A 79 5.37 5.08 4.30
CA ASP A 79 4.26 4.49 3.54
C ASP A 79 2.96 5.21 3.90
N GLN A 80 2.54 6.15 3.08
CA GLN A 80 1.25 6.81 3.17
C GLN A 80 0.45 6.48 1.91
N GLU A 81 0.03 5.21 1.79
CA GLU A 81 -0.68 4.70 0.61
C GLU A 81 -2.16 5.09 0.63
N GLY A 82 -2.76 5.08 1.80
CA GLY A 82 -4.19 5.17 2.06
C GLY A 82 -4.77 3.83 2.55
N GLY A 83 -6.04 3.85 2.97
CA GLY A 83 -6.72 2.67 3.49
C GLY A 83 -5.98 2.03 4.67
N MET A 84 -5.49 0.80 4.49
CA MET A 84 -4.86 0.01 5.55
C MET A 84 -3.36 0.30 5.74
N VAL A 85 -2.71 1.01 4.82
CA VAL A 85 -1.28 1.32 4.89
C VAL A 85 -1.08 2.83 5.04
N VAL A 86 -1.13 3.27 6.30
CA VAL A 86 -1.08 4.67 6.70
C VAL A 86 -0.24 4.83 7.95
N ARG A 87 0.89 5.53 7.88
CA ARG A 87 1.79 5.71 9.04
C ARG A 87 1.49 6.99 9.82
N VAL A 88 1.19 8.10 9.13
CA VAL A 88 0.70 9.33 9.78
C VAL A 88 -0.82 9.23 9.89
N ARG A 89 -1.30 8.83 11.06
CA ARG A 89 -2.71 8.45 11.25
C ARG A 89 -3.60 9.58 11.76
N LYS A 90 -3.03 10.62 12.34
CA LYS A 90 -3.77 11.69 13.02
C LYS A 90 -3.30 13.04 12.54
N GLY A 91 -4.24 13.98 12.42
CA GLY A 91 -4.00 15.38 12.16
C GLY A 91 -3.48 15.68 10.75
N ILE A 92 -3.66 14.75 9.82
CA ILE A 92 -3.56 14.96 8.38
C ILE A 92 -4.72 14.22 7.67
N ALA A 93 -5.03 14.65 6.48
CA ALA A 93 -6.03 13.99 5.64
C ALA A 93 -5.60 12.54 5.32
N GLN A 94 -6.59 11.64 5.14
CA GLN A 94 -6.36 10.20 4.93
C GLN A 94 -6.99 9.74 3.63
N MET A 95 -6.18 9.29 2.65
CA MET A 95 -6.69 8.72 1.39
C MET A 95 -7.42 7.39 1.63
N PRO A 96 -8.46 7.09 0.84
CA PRO A 96 -9.07 5.76 0.86
C PRO A 96 -8.11 4.69 0.33
N ALA A 97 -8.49 3.41 0.50
CA ALA A 97 -7.76 2.30 -0.09
C ALA A 97 -7.66 2.45 -1.62
N ALA A 98 -6.53 2.00 -2.21
CA ALA A 98 -6.34 2.11 -3.66
C ALA A 98 -7.48 1.45 -4.45
N MET A 99 -7.99 0.30 -3.99
CA MET A 99 -9.12 -0.38 -4.62
C MET A 99 -10.42 0.43 -4.56
N ALA A 100 -10.64 1.22 -3.49
CA ALA A 100 -11.76 2.17 -3.44
C ALA A 100 -11.60 3.27 -4.50
N MET A 101 -10.39 3.83 -4.63
CA MET A 101 -10.09 4.80 -5.69
C MET A 101 -10.22 4.19 -7.08
N GLY A 102 -9.86 2.89 -7.23
CA GLY A 102 -10.11 2.09 -8.44
C GLY A 102 -11.59 1.94 -8.78
N ALA A 103 -12.45 1.86 -7.76
CA ALA A 103 -13.90 1.81 -7.94
C ALA A 103 -14.52 3.16 -8.29
N ALA A 104 -14.01 4.25 -7.75
CA ALA A 104 -14.42 5.61 -8.09
C ALA A 104 -14.04 6.01 -9.54
N ARG A 105 -12.92 5.51 -10.07
CA ARG A 105 -12.45 5.75 -11.46
C ARG A 105 -12.31 7.22 -11.83
N ASP A 106 -11.98 8.09 -10.87
CA ASP A 106 -11.78 9.52 -11.10
C ASP A 106 -10.30 9.90 -10.92
N PRO A 107 -9.52 9.96 -12.01
CA PRO A 107 -8.09 10.31 -11.94
C PRO A 107 -7.85 11.78 -11.57
N GLU A 108 -8.79 12.69 -11.82
CA GLU A 108 -8.65 14.11 -11.46
C GLU A 108 -8.79 14.29 -9.95
N LEU A 109 -9.82 13.69 -9.35
CA LEU A 109 -9.97 13.69 -7.88
C LEU A 109 -8.78 13.00 -7.19
N LEU A 110 -8.30 11.89 -7.73
CA LEU A 110 -7.15 11.18 -7.19
C LEU A 110 -5.88 12.03 -7.25
N TYR A 111 -5.62 12.72 -8.36
CA TYR A 111 -4.51 13.66 -8.50
C TYR A 111 -4.58 14.77 -7.44
N GLU A 112 -5.76 15.42 -7.28
CA GLU A 112 -5.96 16.47 -6.28
C GLU A 112 -5.77 15.96 -4.84
N ALA A 113 -6.31 14.79 -4.52
CA ALA A 113 -6.15 14.16 -3.21
C ALA A 113 -4.69 13.85 -2.91
N ALA A 114 -3.98 13.23 -3.86
CA ALA A 114 -2.55 12.90 -3.71
C ALA A 114 -1.68 14.16 -3.55
N MET A 115 -2.00 15.24 -4.28
CA MET A 115 -1.32 16.52 -4.14
C MET A 115 -1.52 17.10 -2.73
N GLY A 116 -2.76 17.11 -2.23
CA GLY A 116 -3.04 17.60 -0.88
C GLY A 116 -2.36 16.80 0.23
N ILE A 117 -2.34 15.46 0.11
CA ILE A 117 -1.58 14.60 1.05
C ILE A 117 -0.08 14.91 0.99
N ALA A 118 0.48 15.08 -0.20
CA ALA A 118 1.89 15.42 -0.37
C ALA A 118 2.25 16.76 0.28
N GLU A 119 1.40 17.77 0.12
CA GLU A 119 1.58 19.06 0.77
C GLU A 119 1.59 18.92 2.30
N GLU A 120 0.66 18.14 2.87
CA GLU A 120 0.60 17.91 4.32
C GLU A 120 1.82 17.11 4.84
N LEU A 121 2.25 16.05 4.12
CA LEU A 121 3.48 15.32 4.46
C LEU A 121 4.71 16.24 4.42
N LYS A 122 4.81 17.11 3.40
CA LYS A 122 5.89 18.10 3.27
C LYS A 122 5.90 19.11 4.41
N LEU A 123 4.73 19.53 4.91
CA LEU A 123 4.63 20.39 6.10
C LEU A 123 5.23 19.72 7.34
N LEU A 124 5.09 18.41 7.48
CA LEU A 124 5.70 17.61 8.55
C LEU A 124 7.20 17.34 8.33
N GLY A 125 7.77 17.74 7.18
CA GLY A 125 9.16 17.47 6.81
C GLY A 125 9.41 16.11 6.18
N ILE A 126 8.36 15.33 5.88
CA ILE A 126 8.43 14.08 5.11
C ILE A 126 8.51 14.46 3.64
N ASN A 127 9.53 13.96 2.93
CA ASN A 127 9.84 14.38 1.55
C ASN A 127 9.84 13.25 0.53
N MET A 128 9.50 12.03 0.98
CA MET A 128 9.39 10.85 0.13
C MET A 128 8.20 9.99 0.60
N ASN A 129 7.31 9.61 -0.32
CA ASN A 129 6.21 8.69 -0.04
C ASN A 129 6.40 7.40 -0.84
N PHE A 130 6.41 6.24 -0.17
CA PHE A 130 6.45 4.93 -0.83
C PHE A 130 5.05 4.56 -1.34
N ALA A 131 4.54 5.36 -2.27
CA ALA A 131 3.26 5.24 -2.95
C ALA A 131 3.33 5.95 -4.32
N PRO A 132 2.46 5.59 -5.27
CA PRO A 132 1.39 4.58 -5.19
C PRO A 132 1.86 3.15 -5.43
N VAL A 133 1.03 2.18 -5.00
CA VAL A 133 1.10 0.79 -5.43
C VAL A 133 0.46 0.68 -6.81
N VAL A 134 1.21 0.17 -7.79
CA VAL A 134 0.73 -0.06 -9.16
C VAL A 134 0.79 -1.54 -9.56
N ASP A 135 0.85 -2.41 -8.57
CA ASP A 135 0.68 -3.84 -8.78
C ASP A 135 -0.74 -4.14 -9.28
N ILE A 136 -0.86 -4.99 -10.29
CA ILE A 136 -2.14 -5.35 -10.89
C ILE A 136 -2.66 -6.61 -10.16
N ASN A 137 -3.79 -6.51 -9.48
CA ASN A 137 -4.32 -7.56 -8.62
C ASN A 137 -5.05 -8.66 -9.41
N VAL A 138 -4.32 -9.35 -10.29
CA VAL A 138 -4.88 -10.43 -11.13
C VAL A 138 -5.12 -11.72 -10.35
N ASN A 139 -4.51 -11.89 -9.18
CA ASN A 139 -4.72 -13.05 -8.33
C ASN A 139 -5.63 -12.69 -7.14
N PRO A 140 -6.88 -13.15 -7.10
CA PRO A 140 -7.82 -12.85 -6.02
C PRO A 140 -7.40 -13.41 -4.65
N ARG A 141 -6.40 -14.30 -4.62
CA ARG A 141 -5.84 -14.88 -3.39
C ARG A 141 -4.55 -14.20 -2.93
N ASN A 142 -4.14 -13.12 -3.57
CA ASN A 142 -2.95 -12.38 -3.16
C ASN A 142 -3.16 -11.75 -1.76
N PRO A 143 -2.39 -12.17 -0.73
CA PRO A 143 -2.61 -11.71 0.63
C PRO A 143 -1.95 -10.36 0.95
N ILE A 144 -1.08 -9.83 0.05
CA ILE A 144 -0.22 -8.68 0.30
C ILE A 144 -0.72 -7.43 -0.43
N ILE A 145 -1.11 -7.59 -1.68
CA ILE A 145 -1.53 -6.47 -2.52
C ILE A 145 -3.01 -6.16 -2.27
N ASP A 146 -3.90 -7.10 -2.48
CA ASP A 146 -5.31 -7.00 -2.12
C ASP A 146 -5.89 -5.60 -2.42
N VAL A 147 -6.47 -4.91 -1.43
CA VAL A 147 -7.06 -3.55 -1.57
C VAL A 147 -6.03 -2.43 -1.76
N ARG A 148 -4.74 -2.72 -1.69
CA ARG A 148 -3.65 -1.80 -2.00
C ARG A 148 -3.49 -1.55 -3.50
N SER A 149 -4.05 -2.41 -4.37
CA SER A 149 -4.10 -2.21 -5.81
C SER A 149 -5.33 -1.42 -6.23
N PHE A 150 -5.20 -0.62 -7.29
CA PHE A 150 -6.35 0.06 -7.94
C PHE A 150 -7.29 -0.92 -8.66
N GLY A 151 -6.86 -2.16 -8.94
CA GLY A 151 -7.68 -3.16 -9.62
C GLY A 151 -6.87 -4.23 -10.36
N ASP A 152 -7.56 -4.97 -11.25
CA ASP A 152 -6.98 -6.05 -12.07
C ASP A 152 -6.78 -5.68 -13.55
N ASP A 153 -7.23 -4.49 -13.97
CA ASP A 153 -7.05 -3.97 -15.33
C ASP A 153 -5.77 -3.13 -15.43
N PRO A 154 -4.78 -3.52 -16.27
CA PRO A 154 -3.52 -2.78 -16.47
C PRO A 154 -3.71 -1.32 -16.89
N GLU A 155 -4.75 -1.02 -17.67
CA GLU A 155 -5.03 0.34 -18.13
C GLU A 155 -5.54 1.21 -16.98
N LEU A 156 -6.52 0.73 -16.19
CA LEU A 156 -7.05 1.41 -15.02
C LEU A 156 -5.95 1.66 -13.98
N VAL A 157 -5.18 0.62 -13.62
CA VAL A 157 -4.07 0.73 -12.66
C VAL A 157 -3.03 1.74 -13.12
N SER A 158 -2.73 1.76 -14.42
CA SER A 158 -1.78 2.73 -14.99
C SER A 158 -2.30 4.15 -14.92
N GLU A 159 -3.55 4.40 -15.31
CA GLU A 159 -4.16 5.73 -15.32
C GLU A 159 -4.18 6.33 -13.93
N LEU A 160 -4.73 5.59 -12.95
CA LEU A 160 -4.83 6.04 -11.57
C LEU A 160 -3.47 6.12 -10.88
N GLY A 161 -2.58 5.15 -11.11
CA GLY A 161 -1.22 5.18 -10.57
C GLY A 161 -0.42 6.40 -11.05
N ILE A 162 -0.56 6.79 -12.33
CA ILE A 162 0.07 8.01 -12.85
C ILE A 162 -0.56 9.26 -12.26
N ALA A 163 -1.88 9.32 -12.11
CA ALA A 163 -2.56 10.46 -11.49
C ALA A 163 -2.07 10.68 -10.05
N ALA A 164 -2.01 9.61 -9.23
CA ALA A 164 -1.49 9.67 -7.87
C ALA A 164 -0.02 10.08 -7.83
N MET A 165 0.84 9.48 -8.67
CA MET A 165 2.25 9.82 -8.80
C MET A 165 2.45 11.32 -9.08
N LEU A 166 1.75 11.83 -10.08
CA LEU A 166 1.85 13.24 -10.47
C LEU A 166 1.35 14.17 -9.37
N GLY A 167 0.25 13.82 -8.70
CA GLY A 167 -0.25 14.55 -7.54
C GLY A 167 0.79 14.63 -6.42
N PHE A 168 1.40 13.52 -6.01
CA PHE A 168 2.46 13.53 -5.00
C PHE A 168 3.67 14.38 -5.43
N GLN A 169 4.09 14.26 -6.69
CA GLN A 169 5.22 15.03 -7.21
C GLN A 169 4.93 16.54 -7.28
N GLU A 170 3.71 16.93 -7.68
CA GLU A 170 3.29 18.35 -7.73
C GLU A 170 3.14 18.94 -6.32
N GLY A 171 2.64 18.17 -5.34
CA GLY A 171 2.60 18.54 -3.93
C GLY A 171 3.99 18.67 -3.29
N GLY A 172 5.05 18.30 -4.02
CA GLY A 172 6.45 18.62 -3.72
C GLY A 172 7.23 17.56 -2.95
N ILE A 173 6.80 16.30 -2.96
CA ILE A 173 7.55 15.16 -2.42
C ILE A 173 7.92 14.16 -3.52
N VAL A 174 8.86 13.27 -3.24
CA VAL A 174 9.17 12.16 -4.15
C VAL A 174 8.12 11.08 -4.01
N SER A 175 7.47 10.73 -5.12
CA SER A 175 6.60 9.55 -5.23
C SER A 175 7.45 8.33 -5.60
N VAL A 176 7.33 7.24 -4.85
CA VAL A 176 8.03 5.97 -5.10
C VAL A 176 7.02 4.91 -5.52
N ILE A 177 6.95 4.65 -6.81
CA ILE A 177 6.02 3.69 -7.40
C ILE A 177 6.48 2.27 -7.10
N LYS A 178 5.57 1.35 -6.76
CA LYS A 178 5.90 0.00 -6.31
C LYS A 178 4.86 -1.07 -6.71
N HIS A 179 5.27 -2.35 -6.76
CA HIS A 179 6.58 -2.97 -6.50
C HIS A 179 7.09 -3.61 -7.81
N PHE A 180 8.13 -3.04 -8.41
CA PHE A 180 8.67 -3.50 -9.69
C PHE A 180 9.33 -4.89 -9.57
N PRO A 181 9.08 -5.86 -10.48
CA PRO A 181 8.37 -5.74 -11.77
C PRO A 181 6.88 -6.12 -11.71
N GLY A 182 6.26 -6.18 -10.54
CA GLY A 182 4.86 -6.53 -10.28
C GLY A 182 4.74 -7.65 -9.24
N HIS A 183 3.95 -7.38 -8.19
CA HIS A 183 3.70 -8.27 -7.05
C HIS A 183 2.25 -8.77 -7.00
N GLY A 184 1.41 -8.39 -8.00
CA GLY A 184 -0.04 -8.64 -7.96
C GLY A 184 -0.45 -10.10 -8.19
N ASP A 185 0.42 -10.93 -8.80
CA ASP A 185 0.15 -12.36 -9.05
C ASP A 185 1.04 -13.26 -8.19
N THR A 186 1.04 -13.05 -6.89
CA THR A 186 1.74 -13.89 -5.92
C THR A 186 0.76 -14.46 -4.89
N GLU A 187 1.08 -15.64 -4.36
CA GLU A 187 0.24 -16.34 -3.36
C GLU A 187 0.89 -16.37 -1.97
N THR A 188 2.15 -15.91 -1.86
CA THR A 188 2.93 -15.95 -0.60
C THR A 188 3.44 -14.58 -0.23
N ASP A 189 3.68 -14.39 1.08
CA ASP A 189 4.19 -13.15 1.64
C ASP A 189 5.73 -13.10 1.56
N SER A 190 6.26 -12.10 0.88
CA SER A 190 7.70 -11.82 0.76
C SER A 190 8.40 -11.56 2.10
N HIS A 191 7.65 -11.28 3.18
CA HIS A 191 8.20 -11.23 4.53
C HIS A 191 8.55 -12.61 5.11
N THR A 192 7.99 -13.67 4.57
CA THR A 192 8.16 -15.05 5.07
C THR A 192 9.01 -15.92 4.16
N GLU A 193 8.80 -15.84 2.85
CA GLU A 193 9.52 -16.60 1.84
C GLU A 193 9.59 -15.83 0.51
N LEU A 194 10.35 -16.33 -0.47
CA LEU A 194 10.44 -15.71 -1.79
C LEU A 194 9.21 -16.06 -2.64
N PRO A 195 8.30 -15.10 -2.91
CA PRO A 195 7.19 -15.31 -3.84
C PRO A 195 7.74 -15.56 -5.25
N VAL A 196 7.08 -16.42 -6.02
CA VAL A 196 7.53 -16.79 -7.36
C VAL A 196 6.46 -16.51 -8.39
N VAL A 197 6.78 -15.63 -9.36
CA VAL A 197 5.97 -15.33 -10.54
C VAL A 197 6.48 -16.14 -11.72
N ARG A 198 5.63 -17.01 -12.27
CA ARG A 198 6.00 -17.95 -13.36
C ARG A 198 5.57 -17.48 -14.75
N HIS A 199 5.56 -16.17 -14.97
CA HIS A 199 5.18 -15.57 -16.24
C HIS A 199 6.36 -15.43 -17.19
N SER A 200 6.04 -15.57 -18.49
CA SER A 200 6.98 -15.22 -19.56
C SER A 200 7.20 -13.71 -19.62
N LEU A 201 8.32 -13.28 -20.20
CA LEU A 201 8.59 -11.85 -20.41
C LEU A 201 7.52 -11.17 -21.27
N GLU A 202 6.91 -11.91 -22.21
CA GLU A 202 5.81 -11.40 -23.03
C GLU A 202 4.57 -11.09 -22.19
N ARG A 203 4.19 -12.00 -21.27
CA ARG A 203 3.11 -11.77 -20.32
C ARG A 203 3.42 -10.57 -19.40
N LEU A 204 4.60 -10.51 -18.80
CA LEU A 204 5.01 -9.37 -17.98
C LEU A 204 4.90 -8.04 -18.74
N ARG A 205 5.31 -7.99 -20.00
CA ARG A 205 5.24 -6.80 -20.84
C ARG A 205 3.81 -6.35 -21.16
N SER A 206 2.87 -7.29 -21.24
CA SER A 206 1.48 -7.01 -21.58
C SER A 206 0.60 -6.69 -20.37
N VAL A 207 1.03 -7.02 -19.15
CA VAL A 207 0.26 -6.80 -17.94
C VAL A 207 1.12 -6.09 -16.87
N GLU A 208 1.97 -6.81 -16.16
CA GLU A 208 2.63 -6.33 -14.94
C GLU A 208 3.50 -5.09 -15.17
N LEU A 209 4.17 -4.99 -16.33
CA LEU A 209 5.07 -3.87 -16.67
C LEU A 209 4.36 -2.67 -17.31
N VAL A 210 3.06 -2.76 -17.62
CA VAL A 210 2.33 -1.65 -18.26
C VAL A 210 2.33 -0.39 -17.40
N PRO A 211 1.99 -0.44 -16.11
CA PRO A 211 2.01 0.74 -15.23
C PRO A 211 3.42 1.34 -15.11
N PHE A 212 4.43 0.52 -14.90
CA PHE A 212 5.82 0.99 -14.73
C PHE A 212 6.36 1.64 -16.01
N ARG A 213 6.06 1.07 -17.18
CA ARG A 213 6.42 1.68 -18.48
C ARG A 213 5.78 3.04 -18.66
N ARG A 214 4.49 3.17 -18.32
CA ARG A 214 3.77 4.45 -18.39
C ARG A 214 4.33 5.45 -17.38
N ALA A 215 4.59 5.03 -16.16
CA ALA A 215 5.16 5.86 -15.11
C ALA A 215 6.55 6.41 -15.51
N ALA A 216 7.44 5.57 -16.02
CA ALA A 216 8.76 6.00 -16.52
C ALA A 216 8.63 7.07 -17.63
N ARG A 217 7.68 6.92 -18.55
CA ARG A 217 7.41 7.88 -19.62
C ARG A 217 6.76 9.19 -19.13
N ASN A 218 6.07 9.16 -17.99
CA ASN A 218 5.42 10.31 -17.38
C ASN A 218 6.26 10.95 -16.24
N GLY A 219 7.57 10.66 -16.20
CA GLY A 219 8.49 11.36 -15.31
C GLY A 219 8.50 10.83 -13.86
N ALA A 220 8.28 9.53 -13.66
CA ALA A 220 8.51 8.90 -12.37
C ALA A 220 9.91 9.19 -11.85
N GLU A 221 10.02 9.62 -10.59
CA GLU A 221 11.28 9.99 -9.94
C GLU A 221 11.95 8.84 -9.22
N ALA A 222 11.15 7.92 -8.70
CA ALA A 222 11.63 6.73 -8.01
C ALA A 222 10.71 5.53 -8.24
N ILE A 223 11.31 4.34 -8.35
CA ILE A 223 10.60 3.06 -8.44
C ILE A 223 11.21 2.10 -7.40
N MET A 224 10.34 1.49 -6.59
CA MET A 224 10.74 0.48 -5.60
C MET A 224 10.65 -0.92 -6.21
N THR A 225 11.67 -1.73 -5.92
CA THR A 225 11.75 -3.12 -6.38
C THR A 225 10.96 -4.06 -5.48
N ALA A 226 10.42 -5.13 -6.05
CA ALA A 226 9.83 -6.24 -5.32
C ALA A 226 10.84 -7.35 -5.03
N HIS A 227 10.68 -8.02 -3.89
CA HIS A 227 11.41 -9.26 -3.61
C HIS A 227 10.63 -10.47 -4.15
N VAL A 228 10.48 -10.54 -5.46
CA VAL A 228 9.81 -11.65 -6.17
C VAL A 228 10.78 -12.36 -7.10
N GLY A 229 10.71 -13.68 -7.15
CA GLY A 229 11.50 -14.50 -8.06
C GLY A 229 10.79 -14.68 -9.41
N ILE A 230 11.52 -14.51 -10.51
CA ILE A 230 11.01 -14.76 -11.87
C ILE A 230 11.94 -15.77 -12.56
N PRO A 231 11.75 -17.08 -12.33
CA PRO A 231 12.66 -18.12 -12.83
C PRO A 231 12.88 -18.08 -14.34
N LEU A 232 11.86 -17.72 -15.11
CA LEU A 232 11.96 -17.63 -16.58
C LEU A 232 12.92 -16.52 -17.06
N LEU A 233 13.24 -15.54 -16.21
CA LEU A 233 14.22 -14.48 -16.52
C LEU A 233 15.59 -14.73 -15.88
N SER A 234 15.70 -15.68 -14.94
CA SER A 234 16.92 -15.96 -14.18
C SER A 234 17.53 -17.35 -14.47
N GLY A 235 17.19 -17.96 -15.60
CA GLY A 235 17.79 -19.24 -16.02
C GLY A 235 17.22 -20.47 -15.31
N GLY A 236 16.02 -20.35 -14.73
CA GLY A 236 15.29 -21.45 -14.10
C GLY A 236 15.26 -21.39 -12.57
N GLU A 237 16.21 -20.70 -11.95
CA GLU A 237 16.25 -20.55 -10.50
C GLU A 237 15.54 -19.25 -10.06
N PRO A 238 14.77 -19.25 -8.94
CA PRO A 238 14.09 -18.06 -8.47
C PRO A 238 15.07 -17.10 -7.77
N VAL A 239 15.61 -16.13 -8.51
CA VAL A 239 16.42 -15.03 -7.95
C VAL A 239 15.50 -13.84 -7.67
N PRO A 240 15.55 -13.21 -6.46
CA PRO A 240 14.79 -12.00 -6.19
C PRO A 240 15.07 -10.92 -7.22
N ALA A 241 14.00 -10.27 -7.73
CA ALA A 241 14.12 -9.21 -8.74
C ALA A 241 15.06 -8.09 -8.29
N THR A 242 15.05 -7.76 -7.00
CA THR A 242 15.96 -6.79 -6.36
C THR A 242 17.43 -7.13 -6.54
N LEU A 243 17.80 -8.42 -6.64
CA LEU A 243 19.19 -8.89 -6.82
C LEU A 243 19.52 -9.22 -8.28
N SER A 244 18.59 -9.03 -9.20
CA SER A 244 18.73 -9.43 -10.60
C SER A 244 19.14 -8.27 -11.51
N ARG A 245 20.37 -8.32 -12.04
CA ARG A 245 20.83 -7.35 -13.03
C ARG A 245 19.98 -7.36 -14.32
N ILE A 246 19.46 -8.54 -14.71
CA ILE A 246 18.59 -8.65 -15.88
C ILE A 246 17.31 -7.81 -15.66
N ILE A 247 16.78 -7.82 -14.43
CA ILE A 247 15.54 -7.11 -14.10
C ILE A 247 15.83 -5.62 -13.88
N LEU A 248 16.78 -5.25 -13.01
CA LEU A 248 16.99 -3.85 -12.66
C LEU A 248 17.73 -3.08 -13.77
N SER A 249 18.86 -3.57 -14.24
CA SER A 249 19.61 -2.90 -15.30
C SER A 249 18.99 -3.16 -16.66
N GLY A 250 18.75 -4.42 -17.03
CA GLY A 250 18.29 -4.77 -18.37
C GLY A 250 16.83 -4.32 -18.62
N LEU A 251 15.91 -4.70 -17.74
CA LEU A 251 14.49 -4.45 -17.99
C LEU A 251 14.10 -3.02 -17.58
N LEU A 252 14.41 -2.57 -16.35
CA LEU A 252 13.96 -1.26 -15.86
C LEU A 252 14.78 -0.11 -16.47
N ARG A 253 16.13 -0.17 -16.41
CA ARG A 253 16.98 0.90 -16.92
C ARG A 253 17.00 0.97 -18.44
N GLU A 254 17.34 -0.16 -19.11
CA GLU A 254 17.62 -0.18 -20.55
C GLU A 254 16.33 -0.30 -21.37
N GLU A 255 15.45 -1.28 -21.07
CA GLU A 255 14.25 -1.50 -21.89
C GLU A 255 13.15 -0.47 -21.62
N LEU A 256 12.82 -0.21 -20.33
CA LEU A 256 11.80 0.79 -19.99
C LEU A 256 12.33 2.23 -20.02
N GLY A 257 13.64 2.44 -20.06
CA GLY A 257 14.27 3.75 -20.16
C GLY A 257 14.16 4.58 -18.87
N PHE A 258 14.06 3.94 -17.70
CA PHE A 258 13.90 4.64 -16.42
C PHE A 258 15.23 5.21 -15.92
N ASP A 259 15.34 6.53 -15.73
CA ASP A 259 16.55 7.22 -15.24
C ASP A 259 16.42 7.78 -13.79
N GLY A 260 15.29 7.57 -13.13
CA GLY A 260 15.09 7.94 -11.73
C GLY A 260 15.79 7.03 -10.73
N LEU A 261 15.49 7.14 -9.43
CA LEU A 261 16.05 6.28 -8.39
C LEU A 261 15.41 4.88 -8.41
N ILE A 262 16.23 3.84 -8.41
CA ILE A 262 15.81 2.48 -8.10
C ILE A 262 16.00 2.29 -6.60
N VAL A 263 14.89 2.18 -5.88
CA VAL A 263 14.84 1.98 -4.42
C VAL A 263 14.55 0.51 -4.15
N THR A 264 15.22 -0.13 -3.21
CA THR A 264 14.85 -1.49 -2.83
C THR A 264 13.65 -1.47 -1.88
N ASP A 265 12.86 -2.52 -1.85
CA ASP A 265 12.08 -2.85 -0.66
C ASP A 265 13.02 -3.21 0.49
N CYS A 266 12.49 -3.45 1.71
CA CYS A 266 13.32 -3.66 2.89
C CYS A 266 14.26 -4.86 2.73
N MET A 267 15.57 -4.60 2.80
CA MET A 267 16.61 -5.61 2.60
C MET A 267 16.77 -6.59 3.78
N GLU A 268 15.95 -6.45 4.83
CA GLU A 268 15.89 -7.40 5.96
C GLU A 268 14.81 -8.48 5.77
N MET A 269 14.01 -8.42 4.68
CA MET A 269 12.98 -9.41 4.40
C MET A 269 13.58 -10.78 4.05
N ASN A 270 12.95 -11.84 4.54
CA ASN A 270 13.45 -13.21 4.35
C ASN A 270 13.61 -13.58 2.86
N ALA A 271 12.79 -13.04 1.98
CA ALA A 271 12.86 -13.26 0.55
C ALA A 271 14.23 -12.91 -0.07
N VAL A 272 15.00 -12.00 0.52
CA VAL A 272 16.33 -11.60 0.00
C VAL A 272 17.47 -12.04 0.90
N THR A 273 17.26 -12.21 2.21
CA THR A 273 18.33 -12.51 3.16
C THR A 273 18.57 -13.99 3.36
N GLN A 274 17.61 -14.83 3.02
CA GLN A 274 17.70 -16.27 3.24
C GLN A 274 18.91 -16.87 2.50
N GLY A 275 19.84 -17.41 3.26
CA GLY A 275 21.04 -18.08 2.76
C GLY A 275 22.24 -17.17 2.50
N ILE A 276 22.08 -15.84 2.34
CA ILE A 276 23.19 -14.93 2.02
C ILE A 276 23.40 -13.82 3.05
N GLY A 277 22.41 -13.49 3.88
CA GLY A 277 22.44 -12.39 4.85
C GLY A 277 22.28 -11.00 4.22
N VAL A 278 22.03 -9.99 5.07
CA VAL A 278 21.79 -8.60 4.63
C VAL A 278 23.02 -8.02 3.92
N GLY A 279 24.23 -8.25 4.46
CA GLY A 279 25.45 -7.68 3.92
C GLY A 279 25.74 -8.08 2.47
N GLU A 280 25.59 -9.35 2.10
CA GLU A 280 25.77 -9.79 0.72
C GLU A 280 24.59 -9.36 -0.15
N ALA A 281 23.36 -9.38 0.39
CA ALA A 281 22.18 -8.96 -0.34
C ALA A 281 22.27 -7.48 -0.81
N VAL A 282 22.73 -6.56 0.04
CA VAL A 282 22.87 -5.14 -0.36
C VAL A 282 23.97 -4.96 -1.42
N VAL A 283 25.07 -5.70 -1.35
CA VAL A 283 26.12 -5.66 -2.39
C VAL A 283 25.55 -6.12 -3.74
N GLN A 284 24.82 -7.24 -3.75
CA GLN A 284 24.19 -7.76 -4.96
C GLN A 284 23.12 -6.81 -5.52
N ALA A 285 22.32 -6.17 -4.67
CA ALA A 285 21.33 -5.19 -5.10
C ALA A 285 21.97 -3.98 -5.80
N VAL A 286 23.08 -3.44 -5.24
CA VAL A 286 23.83 -2.35 -5.89
C VAL A 286 24.43 -2.80 -7.22
N LEU A 287 25.02 -3.99 -7.28
CA LEU A 287 25.53 -4.57 -8.52
C LEU A 287 24.44 -4.82 -9.56
N ALA A 288 23.23 -5.17 -9.12
CA ALA A 288 22.07 -5.33 -10.00
C ALA A 288 21.55 -4.02 -10.58
N GLY A 289 21.78 -2.89 -9.89
CA GLY A 289 21.37 -1.57 -10.38
C GLY A 289 20.58 -0.71 -9.39
N ALA A 290 20.36 -1.17 -8.14
CA ALA A 290 19.70 -0.38 -7.11
C ALA A 290 20.54 0.84 -6.71
N ASP A 291 19.88 1.98 -6.47
CA ASP A 291 20.54 3.23 -6.07
C ASP A 291 20.35 3.53 -4.59
N LEU A 292 19.20 3.17 -4.01
CA LEU A 292 18.86 3.45 -2.62
C LEU A 292 18.38 2.17 -1.93
N LEU A 293 18.95 1.85 -0.80
CA LEU A 293 18.76 0.59 -0.07
C LEU A 293 18.02 0.86 1.23
N LEU A 294 16.89 0.19 1.46
CA LEU A 294 16.14 0.27 2.71
C LEU A 294 16.57 -0.84 3.67
N VAL A 295 17.12 -0.47 4.83
CA VAL A 295 17.43 -1.38 5.94
C VAL A 295 16.71 -0.84 7.18
N SER A 296 15.46 -1.30 7.38
CA SER A 296 14.43 -0.50 8.03
C SER A 296 14.22 -0.82 9.52
N HIS A 297 14.82 -1.89 10.06
CA HIS A 297 14.43 -2.38 11.38
C HIS A 297 15.60 -2.54 12.36
N THR A 298 16.66 -3.22 11.98
CA THR A 298 17.67 -3.71 12.91
C THR A 298 18.98 -2.96 12.76
N TYR A 299 19.47 -2.35 13.85
CA TYR A 299 20.71 -1.57 13.86
C TYR A 299 21.94 -2.40 13.41
N ASP A 300 22.04 -3.65 13.86
CA ASP A 300 23.16 -4.52 13.47
C ASP A 300 23.13 -4.82 11.96
N SER A 301 21.96 -5.00 11.37
CA SER A 301 21.79 -5.16 9.91
C SER A 301 22.19 -3.90 9.13
N GLN A 302 21.90 -2.73 9.69
CA GLN A 302 22.28 -1.44 9.10
C GLN A 302 23.79 -1.26 9.08
N LEU A 303 24.47 -1.62 10.17
CA LEU A 303 25.96 -1.64 10.24
C LEU A 303 26.55 -2.68 9.29
N GLU A 304 26.00 -3.91 9.28
CA GLU A 304 26.44 -4.97 8.36
C GLU A 304 26.33 -4.52 6.89
N ALA A 305 25.27 -3.81 6.52
CA ALA A 305 25.07 -3.28 5.17
C ALA A 305 26.18 -2.29 4.79
N VAL A 306 26.49 -1.30 5.65
CA VAL A 306 27.57 -0.33 5.40
C VAL A 306 28.90 -1.02 5.29
N ASP A 307 29.27 -1.85 6.27
CA ASP A 307 30.57 -2.54 6.33
C ASP A 307 30.77 -3.47 5.13
N SER A 308 29.70 -4.12 4.66
CA SER A 308 29.76 -5.02 3.51
C SER A 308 29.94 -4.28 2.18
N LEU A 309 29.32 -3.11 2.02
CA LEU A 309 29.54 -2.24 0.85
C LEU A 309 30.98 -1.69 0.84
N GLU A 310 31.48 -1.18 1.98
CA GLU A 310 32.86 -0.69 2.10
C GLU A 310 33.89 -1.80 1.77
N ARG A 311 33.68 -2.99 2.33
CA ARG A 311 34.52 -4.16 2.06
C ARG A 311 34.44 -4.59 0.60
N ALA A 312 33.28 -4.65 -0.01
CA ALA A 312 33.10 -5.04 -1.41
C ALA A 312 33.82 -4.09 -2.38
N VAL A 313 33.83 -2.79 -2.10
CA VAL A 313 34.63 -1.81 -2.88
C VAL A 313 36.11 -2.03 -2.66
N THR A 314 36.58 -2.18 -1.41
CA THR A 314 37.99 -2.38 -1.08
C THR A 314 38.54 -3.66 -1.70
N GLU A 315 37.75 -4.73 -1.77
CA GLU A 315 38.10 -6.01 -2.37
C GLU A 315 37.96 -5.99 -3.93
N GLY A 316 37.49 -4.92 -4.51
CA GLY A 316 37.27 -4.78 -5.97
C GLY A 316 36.09 -5.58 -6.51
N ARG A 317 35.20 -6.08 -5.66
CA ARG A 317 33.97 -6.76 -6.07
C ARG A 317 32.90 -5.77 -6.56
N LEU A 318 32.84 -4.59 -5.95
CA LEU A 318 31.94 -3.50 -6.31
C LEU A 318 32.77 -2.31 -6.83
N PRO A 319 32.65 -1.94 -8.11
CA PRO A 319 33.33 -0.76 -8.66
C PRO A 319 32.85 0.54 -7.98
N GLU A 320 33.79 1.45 -7.62
CA GLU A 320 33.43 2.74 -7.02
C GLU A 320 32.58 3.57 -7.98
N GLU A 321 32.81 3.48 -9.29
CA GLU A 321 32.01 4.15 -10.32
C GLU A 321 30.54 3.76 -10.28
N ARG A 322 30.21 2.53 -9.81
CA ARG A 322 28.82 2.11 -9.61
C ARG A 322 28.18 2.85 -8.43
N ILE A 323 28.95 3.06 -7.35
CA ILE A 323 28.54 3.89 -6.21
C ILE A 323 28.33 5.34 -6.67
N ASP A 324 29.30 5.90 -7.40
CA ASP A 324 29.25 7.29 -7.90
C ASP A 324 28.00 7.54 -8.74
N ALA A 325 27.66 6.63 -9.64
CA ALA A 325 26.46 6.75 -10.47
C ALA A 325 25.17 6.79 -9.63
N SER A 326 25.09 6.07 -8.52
CA SER A 326 23.95 6.14 -7.60
C SER A 326 23.94 7.44 -6.82
N VAL A 327 25.09 7.85 -6.27
CA VAL A 327 25.21 9.11 -5.50
C VAL A 327 24.84 10.31 -6.37
N GLU A 328 25.28 10.36 -7.62
CA GLU A 328 24.92 11.45 -8.55
C GLU A 328 23.40 11.55 -8.75
N ARG A 329 22.69 10.42 -8.92
CA ARG A 329 21.23 10.40 -9.01
C ARG A 329 20.58 10.88 -7.73
N ILE A 330 21.04 10.38 -6.58
CA ILE A 330 20.53 10.74 -5.25
C ILE A 330 20.70 12.25 -5.01
N LEU A 331 21.90 12.79 -5.21
CA LEU A 331 22.19 14.21 -4.97
C LEU A 331 21.41 15.11 -5.92
N ARG A 332 21.33 14.76 -7.21
CA ARG A 332 20.54 15.50 -8.20
C ARG A 332 19.05 15.56 -7.83
N LEU A 333 18.47 14.49 -7.31
CA LEU A 333 17.08 14.47 -6.89
C LEU A 333 16.88 15.23 -5.57
N LYS A 334 17.81 15.09 -4.61
CA LYS A 334 17.81 15.90 -3.37
C LYS A 334 17.84 17.39 -3.65
N GLU A 335 18.72 17.82 -4.56
CA GLU A 335 18.83 19.23 -4.94
C GLU A 335 17.52 19.79 -5.53
N ARG A 336 16.81 18.96 -6.30
CA ARG A 336 15.55 19.35 -6.93
C ARG A 336 14.37 19.34 -5.96
N ARG A 337 14.33 18.40 -5.00
CA ARG A 337 13.16 18.14 -4.16
C ARG A 337 13.25 18.63 -2.74
N ILE A 338 14.45 18.71 -2.18
CA ILE A 338 14.65 19.19 -0.82
C ILE A 338 15.15 20.64 -0.91
N GLU A 339 14.22 21.59 -0.90
CA GLU A 339 14.54 23.00 -0.73
C GLU A 339 15.28 23.19 0.58
N GLY A 340 16.25 24.12 0.61
CA GLY A 340 17.05 24.38 1.80
C GLY A 340 16.14 24.54 3.03
N LEU A 341 16.57 23.90 4.11
CA LEU A 341 15.86 23.90 5.40
C LEU A 341 15.59 25.35 5.83
N ARG A 342 14.39 25.84 5.53
CA ARG A 342 13.89 27.07 6.17
C ARG A 342 13.44 26.66 7.56
N GLU A 343 13.95 27.34 8.57
CA GLU A 343 13.37 27.24 9.90
C GLU A 343 11.90 27.66 9.79
N ARG A 344 11.00 26.68 9.90
CA ARG A 344 9.55 26.90 9.98
C ARG A 344 9.15 26.67 11.43
N SER A 345 8.22 27.48 11.96
CA SER A 345 7.67 27.20 13.27
C SER A 345 6.48 26.25 13.16
N TRP A 346 6.25 25.47 14.20
CA TRP A 346 5.07 24.61 14.28
C TRP A 346 3.77 25.42 14.19
N GLU A 347 3.74 26.60 14.85
CA GLU A 347 2.59 27.50 14.84
C GLU A 347 2.18 27.96 13.43
N GLU A 348 3.15 28.06 12.51
CA GLU A 348 2.88 28.40 11.12
C GLU A 348 2.32 27.18 10.35
N MET A 349 2.79 25.96 10.66
CA MET A 349 2.48 24.76 9.91
C MET A 349 1.13 24.13 10.31
N GLN A 350 0.81 24.09 11.61
CA GLN A 350 -0.35 23.39 12.14
C GLN A 350 -1.69 23.81 11.52
N ASN A 351 -1.82 25.09 11.14
CA ASN A 351 -3.05 25.64 10.55
C ASN A 351 -3.23 25.31 9.06
N LEU A 352 -2.23 24.68 8.44
CA LEU A 352 -2.26 24.27 7.03
C LEU A 352 -2.59 22.78 6.86
N LEU A 353 -2.57 22.01 7.96
CA LEU A 353 -2.94 20.61 7.98
C LEU A 353 -4.46 20.44 7.91
N GLU A 354 -4.90 19.25 7.54
CA GLU A 354 -6.31 18.91 7.35
C GLU A 354 -7.02 19.96 6.46
N ASN A 355 -6.36 20.28 5.33
CA ASN A 355 -6.87 21.28 4.40
C ASN A 355 -8.32 20.97 4.00
N PRO A 356 -9.28 21.89 4.18
CA PRO A 356 -10.68 21.64 3.89
C PRO A 356 -10.97 21.26 2.44
N GLN A 357 -10.15 21.70 1.47
CA GLN A 357 -10.29 21.28 0.08
C GLN A 357 -9.86 19.83 -0.10
N THR A 358 -8.71 19.45 0.44
CA THR A 358 -8.20 18.06 0.42
C THR A 358 -9.19 17.11 1.08
N LEU A 359 -9.72 17.46 2.25
CA LEU A 359 -10.73 16.65 2.95
C LEU A 359 -11.98 16.44 2.10
N ARG A 360 -12.52 17.49 1.44
CA ARG A 360 -13.68 17.36 0.54
C ARG A 360 -13.39 16.48 -0.67
N THR A 361 -12.22 16.62 -1.29
CA THR A 361 -11.81 15.78 -2.43
C THR A 361 -11.74 14.31 -2.04
N ILE A 362 -11.17 14.02 -0.87
CA ILE A 362 -11.06 12.65 -0.32
C ILE A 362 -12.45 12.10 0.06
N GLU A 363 -13.33 12.92 0.65
CA GLU A 363 -14.69 12.53 0.97
C GLU A 363 -15.47 12.13 -0.30
N ARG A 364 -15.36 12.91 -1.38
CA ARG A 364 -15.94 12.56 -2.67
C ARG A 364 -15.41 11.23 -3.20
N LEU A 365 -14.10 10.97 -3.16
CA LEU A 365 -13.53 9.68 -3.57
C LEU A 365 -14.15 8.52 -2.80
N ARG A 366 -14.40 8.68 -1.49
CA ARG A 366 -15.08 7.67 -0.68
C ARG A 366 -16.54 7.49 -1.06
N GLU A 367 -17.26 8.57 -1.27
CA GLU A 367 -18.67 8.52 -1.71
C GLU A 367 -18.81 7.83 -3.07
N GLU A 368 -18.00 8.23 -4.04
CA GLU A 368 -18.00 7.70 -5.41
C GLU A 368 -17.46 6.24 -5.49
N SER A 369 -16.74 5.76 -4.45
CA SER A 369 -16.23 4.40 -4.43
C SER A 369 -17.25 3.33 -4.04
N ILE A 370 -18.30 3.68 -3.28
CA ILE A 370 -19.27 2.68 -2.79
C ILE A 370 -19.92 1.98 -3.96
N THR A 371 -19.75 0.67 -4.01
CA THR A 371 -20.19 -0.16 -5.13
C THR A 371 -21.35 -1.06 -4.72
N VAL A 372 -22.44 -0.99 -5.45
CA VAL A 372 -23.61 -1.86 -5.26
C VAL A 372 -23.66 -2.88 -6.38
N VAL A 373 -23.67 -4.15 -6.00
CA VAL A 373 -23.88 -5.27 -6.93
C VAL A 373 -25.23 -5.89 -6.64
N ASN A 374 -26.26 -5.40 -7.34
CA ASN A 374 -27.63 -5.85 -7.15
C ASN A 374 -28.05 -6.84 -8.23
N ARG A 375 -28.74 -7.90 -7.82
CA ARG A 375 -29.52 -8.77 -8.68
C ARG A 375 -31.00 -8.36 -8.72
N GLU A 376 -31.46 -7.70 -7.65
CA GLU A 376 -32.80 -7.11 -7.55
C GLU A 376 -32.68 -5.60 -7.32
N PRO A 377 -33.45 -4.76 -8.05
CA PRO A 377 -33.45 -3.32 -7.84
C PRO A 377 -33.76 -2.97 -6.39
N ASP A 378 -33.09 -1.96 -5.87
CA ASP A 378 -33.28 -1.40 -4.52
C ASP A 378 -33.09 -2.39 -3.35
N TYR A 379 -32.61 -3.62 -3.60
CA TYR A 379 -32.43 -4.60 -2.53
C TYR A 379 -31.49 -4.12 -1.42
N CYS A 380 -30.46 -3.36 -1.72
CA CYS A 380 -29.49 -2.89 -0.73
C CYS A 380 -29.95 -1.68 0.09
N ARG A 381 -31.19 -1.16 -0.11
CA ARG A 381 -31.72 -0.04 0.69
C ARG A 381 -32.40 -0.54 1.96
N LEU A 382 -32.10 0.10 3.10
CA LEU A 382 -32.74 -0.16 4.39
C LEU A 382 -34.04 0.64 4.52
N SER A 383 -34.96 0.09 5.32
CA SER A 383 -36.18 0.80 5.73
C SER A 383 -36.03 1.35 7.16
N PRO A 384 -36.23 2.65 7.40
CA PRO A 384 -36.08 3.25 8.74
C PRO A 384 -36.99 2.61 9.81
N GLU A 385 -38.14 2.09 9.42
CA GLU A 385 -39.18 1.56 10.31
C GLU A 385 -39.02 0.05 10.59
N VAL A 386 -38.00 -0.60 9.99
CA VAL A 386 -37.74 -2.04 10.17
C VAL A 386 -36.58 -2.26 11.13
N GLY A 387 -36.75 -3.17 12.08
CA GLY A 387 -35.70 -3.54 13.02
C GLY A 387 -34.45 -4.01 12.28
N THR A 388 -33.32 -3.41 12.59
CA THR A 388 -32.03 -3.60 11.89
C THR A 388 -30.99 -4.20 12.82
N LEU A 389 -30.35 -5.28 12.36
CA LEU A 389 -29.16 -5.85 13.00
C LEU A 389 -27.93 -5.58 12.13
N VAL A 390 -26.90 -5.00 12.71
CA VAL A 390 -25.57 -4.84 12.09
C VAL A 390 -24.65 -5.87 12.71
N LEU A 391 -24.11 -6.76 11.88
CA LEU A 391 -23.09 -7.73 12.27
C LEU A 391 -21.77 -7.31 11.64
N TRP A 392 -20.77 -7.04 12.48
CA TRP A 392 -19.49 -6.52 12.01
C TRP A 392 -18.35 -7.42 12.48
N PRO A 393 -17.42 -7.82 11.60
CA PRO A 393 -16.31 -8.68 12.01
C PRO A 393 -15.30 -7.89 12.85
N GLN A 394 -14.64 -8.57 13.79
CA GLN A 394 -13.43 -8.03 14.39
C GLN A 394 -12.37 -7.90 13.30
N MET A 395 -12.01 -6.65 12.97
CA MET A 395 -11.01 -6.36 11.93
C MET A 395 -9.62 -6.67 12.45
N THR A 396 -8.79 -7.28 11.61
CA THR A 396 -7.38 -7.59 11.87
C THR A 396 -6.55 -7.23 10.65
N ALA A 397 -5.26 -6.91 10.84
CA ALA A 397 -4.33 -6.74 9.73
C ALA A 397 -4.22 -8.04 8.93
N ALA A 398 -4.22 -7.96 7.61
CA ALA A 398 -4.08 -9.11 6.73
C ALA A 398 -2.61 -9.52 6.53
N CYS A 399 -1.70 -8.56 6.59
CA CYS A 399 -0.26 -8.78 6.44
C CYS A 399 0.55 -7.82 7.32
N LYS A 400 1.86 -8.04 7.39
CA LYS A 400 2.76 -7.22 8.22
C LYS A 400 2.92 -5.77 7.74
N SER A 401 2.57 -5.48 6.50
CA SER A 401 2.63 -4.12 5.95
C SER A 401 1.49 -3.24 6.44
N GLU A 402 0.39 -3.84 6.89
CA GLU A 402 -0.80 -3.14 7.36
C GLU A 402 -0.67 -2.75 8.82
N ASP A 403 -1.31 -1.65 9.14
CA ASP A 403 -1.55 -1.25 10.51
C ASP A 403 -2.97 -1.68 10.94
N GLU A 404 -3.18 -1.96 12.22
CA GLU A 404 -4.51 -2.20 12.78
C GLU A 404 -5.13 -0.84 13.18
N PRO A 405 -5.98 -0.23 12.34
CA PRO A 405 -6.64 1.01 12.73
C PRO A 405 -7.76 0.70 13.72
N ALA A 406 -7.72 1.33 14.89
CA ALA A 406 -8.84 1.36 15.81
C ALA A 406 -9.63 2.63 15.57
N TYR A 407 -10.88 2.49 15.13
CA TYR A 407 -11.83 3.60 14.97
C TYR A 407 -12.96 3.46 16.01
N ASP A 408 -13.39 4.60 16.55
CA ASP A 408 -14.51 4.65 17.49
C ASP A 408 -15.87 4.58 16.78
N ASP A 409 -15.95 5.10 15.55
CA ASP A 409 -17.17 5.08 14.74
C ASP A 409 -17.38 3.72 14.10
N THR A 410 -18.64 3.25 14.17
CA THR A 410 -19.08 1.98 13.62
C THR A 410 -20.22 2.20 12.62
N LEU A 411 -20.53 1.20 11.78
CA LEU A 411 -21.69 1.32 10.87
C LEU A 411 -23.00 1.51 11.64
N GLY A 412 -23.16 0.85 12.79
CA GLY A 412 -24.32 1.02 13.65
C GLY A 412 -24.43 2.45 14.18
N SER A 413 -23.30 3.09 14.56
CA SER A 413 -23.31 4.50 14.98
C SER A 413 -23.73 5.43 13.84
N CYS A 414 -23.25 5.18 12.62
CA CYS A 414 -23.59 5.94 11.41
C CYS A 414 -25.07 5.77 10.99
N LEU A 415 -25.65 4.59 11.20
CA LEU A 415 -27.06 4.31 10.86
C LEU A 415 -28.07 4.83 11.90
N ARG A 416 -27.62 4.98 13.16
CA ARG A 416 -28.49 5.37 14.29
C ARG A 416 -29.35 6.62 14.06
N PRO A 417 -28.87 7.69 13.42
CA PRO A 417 -29.69 8.88 13.14
C PRO A 417 -30.86 8.61 12.18
N PHE A 418 -30.80 7.55 11.40
CA PHE A 418 -31.74 7.28 10.31
C PHE A 418 -32.73 6.15 10.63
N ILE A 419 -32.37 5.19 11.47
CA ILE A 419 -33.23 4.05 11.82
C ILE A 419 -34.11 4.44 13.03
N THR A 420 -35.41 4.49 12.83
CA THR A 420 -36.39 4.82 13.87
C THR A 420 -36.87 3.60 14.66
N ALA A 421 -36.73 2.40 14.08
CA ALA A 421 -37.00 1.13 14.73
C ALA A 421 -35.80 0.65 15.62
N LYS A 422 -35.92 -0.57 16.15
CA LYS A 422 -34.82 -1.20 16.92
C LYS A 422 -33.56 -1.34 16.04
N LEU A 423 -32.45 -0.74 16.48
CA LEU A 423 -31.12 -0.92 15.86
C LEU A 423 -30.18 -1.56 16.89
N MET A 424 -29.58 -2.67 16.50
CA MET A 424 -28.57 -3.37 17.30
C MET A 424 -27.32 -3.62 16.44
N GLU A 425 -26.18 -3.53 17.07
CA GLU A 425 -24.90 -3.88 16.47
C GLU A 425 -24.19 -4.94 17.31
N ARG A 426 -23.58 -5.91 16.64
CA ARG A 426 -22.74 -6.96 17.24
C ARG A 426 -21.43 -7.07 16.49
N VAL A 427 -20.34 -7.08 17.23
CA VAL A 427 -19.04 -7.46 16.71
C VAL A 427 -18.89 -8.97 16.90
N TYR A 428 -18.50 -9.66 15.84
CA TYR A 428 -18.23 -11.11 15.87
C TYR A 428 -16.76 -11.41 15.54
N GLY A 429 -16.28 -12.58 15.95
CA GLY A 429 -14.89 -12.98 15.75
C GLY A 429 -14.50 -13.02 14.27
N THR A 430 -13.22 -12.74 13.94
CA THR A 430 -12.70 -12.76 12.56
C THR A 430 -13.05 -14.06 11.83
N ASN A 431 -13.04 -15.19 12.53
CA ASN A 431 -13.50 -16.50 12.03
C ASN A 431 -14.43 -17.12 13.07
N PRO A 432 -15.74 -16.77 13.07
CA PRO A 432 -16.68 -17.16 14.13
C PRO A 432 -16.86 -18.67 14.22
N SER A 433 -16.94 -19.16 15.47
CA SER A 433 -17.18 -20.56 15.75
C SER A 433 -18.62 -20.99 15.42
N PRO A 434 -18.90 -22.30 15.26
CA PRO A 434 -20.27 -22.79 15.05
C PRO A 434 -21.26 -22.34 16.15
N ASP A 435 -20.85 -22.29 17.42
CA ASP A 435 -21.71 -21.84 18.52
C ASP A 435 -21.99 -20.34 18.42
N GLU A 436 -21.00 -19.53 18.04
CA GLU A 436 -21.18 -18.09 17.80
C GLU A 436 -22.12 -17.83 16.61
N ILE A 437 -21.97 -18.59 15.52
CA ILE A 437 -22.85 -18.53 14.34
C ILE A 437 -24.31 -18.84 14.74
N GLU A 438 -24.54 -19.90 15.54
CA GLU A 438 -25.88 -20.25 16.02
C GLU A 438 -26.49 -19.13 16.88
N ALA A 439 -25.70 -18.56 17.79
CA ALA A 439 -26.15 -17.46 18.65
C ALA A 439 -26.53 -16.21 17.85
N LEU A 440 -25.68 -15.79 16.89
CA LEU A 440 -25.94 -14.64 16.04
C LEU A 440 -27.12 -14.86 15.09
N ALA A 441 -27.28 -16.05 14.52
CA ALA A 441 -28.41 -16.39 13.66
C ALA A 441 -29.73 -16.40 14.44
N SER A 442 -29.73 -16.90 15.68
CA SER A 442 -30.90 -16.87 16.56
C SER A 442 -31.30 -15.42 16.93
N GLU A 443 -30.31 -14.57 17.27
CA GLU A 443 -30.60 -13.14 17.51
C GLU A 443 -31.15 -12.46 16.27
N ALA A 444 -30.66 -12.82 15.07
CA ALA A 444 -31.08 -12.24 13.79
C ALA A 444 -32.58 -12.45 13.48
N GLU A 445 -33.23 -13.50 14.03
CA GLU A 445 -34.67 -13.77 13.84
C GLU A 445 -35.57 -12.65 14.41
N GLU A 446 -35.05 -11.82 15.33
CA GLU A 446 -35.78 -10.68 15.89
C GLU A 446 -35.83 -9.44 14.96
N TYR A 447 -35.10 -9.47 13.82
CA TYR A 447 -34.90 -8.32 12.94
C TYR A 447 -35.40 -8.61 11.54
N GLY A 448 -35.99 -7.60 10.91
CA GLY A 448 -36.46 -7.70 9.53
C GLY A 448 -35.38 -7.46 8.47
N GLN A 449 -34.28 -6.79 8.85
CA GLN A 449 -33.16 -6.51 7.96
C GLN A 449 -31.82 -6.60 8.70
N ILE A 450 -30.81 -7.13 8.01
CA ILE A 450 -29.49 -7.42 8.54
C ILE A 450 -28.45 -6.87 7.58
N VAL A 451 -27.49 -6.11 8.09
CA VAL A 451 -26.27 -5.75 7.37
C VAL A 451 -25.11 -6.55 7.98
N VAL A 452 -24.41 -7.33 7.18
CA VAL A 452 -23.30 -8.16 7.63
C VAL A 452 -22.03 -7.80 6.89
N GLY A 453 -21.04 -7.22 7.61
CA GLY A 453 -19.69 -6.97 7.09
C GLY A 453 -18.92 -8.27 6.98
N ILE A 454 -18.10 -8.40 5.94
CA ILE A 454 -17.24 -9.56 5.68
C ILE A 454 -15.91 -9.14 5.08
N PHE A 455 -14.87 -9.94 5.25
CA PHE A 455 -13.60 -9.80 4.56
C PHE A 455 -12.84 -11.12 4.52
N HIS A 456 -12.14 -11.40 3.42
CA HIS A 456 -11.31 -12.60 3.22
C HIS A 456 -12.03 -13.88 3.62
N THR A 457 -13.26 -14.05 3.16
CA THR A 457 -14.13 -15.18 3.55
C THR A 457 -13.55 -16.55 3.17
N ALA A 458 -12.74 -16.62 2.12
CA ALA A 458 -12.03 -17.85 1.75
C ALA A 458 -11.04 -18.32 2.84
N SER A 459 -10.38 -17.39 3.52
CA SER A 459 -9.47 -17.67 4.65
C SER A 459 -10.20 -17.72 5.99
N ASN A 460 -11.42 -17.19 6.06
CA ASN A 460 -12.25 -17.10 7.26
C ASN A 460 -13.60 -17.82 7.03
N PRO A 461 -13.63 -19.14 6.90
CA PRO A 461 -14.83 -19.90 6.49
C PRO A 461 -16.01 -19.75 7.46
N GLY A 462 -15.77 -19.38 8.72
CA GLY A 462 -16.85 -19.07 9.67
C GLY A 462 -17.70 -17.87 9.23
N GLN A 463 -17.11 -16.85 8.58
CA GLN A 463 -17.86 -15.73 8.01
C GLN A 463 -18.78 -16.21 6.89
N SER A 464 -18.29 -17.08 5.99
CA SER A 464 -19.09 -17.66 4.92
C SER A 464 -20.26 -18.47 5.48
N ALA A 465 -20.01 -19.28 6.51
CA ALA A 465 -21.05 -20.07 7.17
C ALA A 465 -22.11 -19.17 7.85
N LEU A 466 -21.71 -18.09 8.50
CA LEU A 466 -22.62 -17.11 9.11
C LEU A 466 -23.52 -16.48 8.03
N VAL A 467 -22.94 -15.94 6.96
CA VAL A 467 -23.72 -15.28 5.89
C VAL A 467 -24.71 -16.24 5.24
N ARG A 468 -24.30 -17.46 4.89
CA ARG A 468 -25.22 -18.48 4.32
C ARG A 468 -26.36 -18.82 5.27
N LYS A 469 -26.08 -18.94 6.56
CA LYS A 469 -27.11 -19.20 7.56
C LYS A 469 -28.10 -18.05 7.65
N LEU A 470 -27.63 -16.80 7.63
CA LEU A 470 -28.50 -15.62 7.61
C LEU A 470 -29.33 -15.55 6.33
N LEU A 471 -28.74 -15.83 5.16
CA LEU A 471 -29.46 -15.83 3.86
C LEU A 471 -30.55 -16.90 3.80
N ALA A 472 -30.38 -18.02 4.50
CA ALA A 472 -31.39 -19.08 4.62
C ALA A 472 -32.56 -18.71 5.54
N GLY A 473 -32.44 -17.63 6.33
CA GLY A 473 -33.48 -17.09 7.19
C GLY A 473 -34.52 -16.26 6.43
N GLY A 474 -35.45 -15.67 7.16
CA GLY A 474 -36.57 -14.88 6.59
C GLY A 474 -36.29 -13.39 6.47
N ALA A 475 -35.21 -12.88 7.05
CA ALA A 475 -34.83 -11.47 7.05
C ALA A 475 -34.20 -11.05 5.71
N LYS A 476 -34.23 -9.76 5.41
CA LYS A 476 -33.46 -9.16 4.33
C LYS A 476 -31.99 -9.06 4.76
N VAL A 477 -31.08 -9.76 4.07
CA VAL A 477 -29.65 -9.78 4.40
C VAL A 477 -28.86 -9.04 3.33
N ILE A 478 -28.04 -8.09 3.75
CA ILE A 478 -27.17 -7.28 2.89
C ILE A 478 -25.70 -7.54 3.31
N PRO A 479 -24.97 -8.41 2.61
CA PRO A 479 -23.54 -8.56 2.81
C PRO A 479 -22.78 -7.32 2.33
N VAL A 480 -21.74 -6.93 3.08
CA VAL A 480 -20.85 -5.80 2.76
C VAL A 480 -19.41 -6.28 2.81
N SER A 481 -18.72 -6.26 1.67
CA SER A 481 -17.27 -6.51 1.63
C SER A 481 -16.51 -5.28 2.12
N LEU A 482 -15.66 -5.49 3.12
CA LEU A 482 -14.83 -4.47 3.75
C LEU A 482 -13.43 -4.41 3.16
N ARG A 483 -13.12 -5.32 2.24
CA ARG A 483 -11.87 -5.43 1.50
C ARG A 483 -12.16 -5.80 0.05
N ASN A 484 -11.37 -6.71 -0.50
CA ASN A 484 -11.52 -7.17 -1.87
C ASN A 484 -12.91 -7.79 -2.11
N PRO A 485 -13.69 -7.30 -3.09
CA PRO A 485 -15.07 -7.75 -3.32
C PRO A 485 -15.17 -9.17 -3.93
N VAL A 486 -14.08 -9.87 -4.17
CA VAL A 486 -14.08 -11.28 -4.61
C VAL A 486 -14.84 -12.20 -3.66
N ASP A 487 -15.04 -11.78 -2.40
CA ASP A 487 -15.92 -12.45 -1.45
C ASP A 487 -17.35 -12.67 -1.98
N LEU A 488 -17.80 -11.84 -2.93
CA LEU A 488 -19.11 -11.98 -3.58
C LEU A 488 -19.26 -13.32 -4.32
N ALA A 489 -18.18 -13.86 -4.87
CA ALA A 489 -18.21 -15.14 -5.60
C ALA A 489 -18.67 -16.32 -4.73
N ILE A 490 -18.54 -16.21 -3.41
CA ILE A 490 -18.93 -17.26 -2.45
C ILE A 490 -20.45 -17.27 -2.19
N PHE A 491 -21.17 -16.17 -2.48
CA PHE A 491 -22.59 -15.98 -2.18
C PHE A 491 -23.42 -15.73 -3.44
N PRO A 492 -23.47 -16.66 -4.40
CA PRO A 492 -24.26 -16.50 -5.63
C PRO A 492 -25.77 -16.36 -5.37
N GLU A 493 -26.25 -16.77 -4.19
CA GLU A 493 -27.63 -16.65 -3.73
C GLU A 493 -28.00 -15.28 -3.19
N ALA A 494 -27.03 -14.42 -2.85
CA ALA A 494 -27.31 -13.08 -2.34
C ALA A 494 -27.98 -12.20 -3.41
N LYS A 495 -29.08 -11.53 -3.04
CA LYS A 495 -29.86 -10.68 -3.95
C LYS A 495 -29.24 -9.32 -4.17
N GLY A 496 -28.49 -8.85 -3.21
CA GLY A 496 -27.72 -7.62 -3.27
C GLY A 496 -26.47 -7.73 -2.38
N PHE A 497 -25.42 -7.02 -2.77
CA PHE A 497 -24.12 -7.01 -2.14
C PHE A 497 -23.50 -5.61 -2.27
N LEU A 498 -22.79 -5.17 -1.24
CA LEU A 498 -22.05 -3.91 -1.27
C LEU A 498 -20.55 -4.16 -1.10
N ALA A 499 -19.74 -3.34 -1.75
CA ALA A 499 -18.31 -3.26 -1.51
C ALA A 499 -17.95 -1.83 -1.11
N CYS A 500 -17.19 -1.68 -0.04
CA CYS A 500 -16.67 -0.40 0.43
C CYS A 500 -15.14 -0.38 0.56
N TYR A 501 -14.46 -1.51 0.34
CA TYR A 501 -13.01 -1.68 0.20
C TYR A 501 -12.17 -1.32 1.42
N GLU A 502 -12.76 -0.70 2.42
CA GLU A 502 -12.16 -0.30 3.69
C GLU A 502 -13.25 -0.13 4.77
N HIS A 503 -12.83 0.12 6.01
CA HIS A 503 -13.76 0.38 7.13
C HIS A 503 -13.47 1.72 7.84
N HIS A 504 -12.92 2.69 7.10
CA HIS A 504 -12.68 4.04 7.61
C HIS A 504 -14.00 4.73 7.99
N PRO A 505 -14.09 5.52 9.10
CA PRO A 505 -15.31 6.18 9.55
C PRO A 505 -16.07 6.95 8.46
N HIS A 506 -15.38 7.73 7.65
CA HIS A 506 -16.01 8.49 6.56
C HIS A 506 -16.58 7.56 5.46
N THR A 507 -15.94 6.41 5.21
CA THR A 507 -16.47 5.39 4.29
C THR A 507 -17.73 4.74 4.88
N LEU A 508 -17.77 4.48 6.19
CA LEU A 508 -18.98 3.98 6.87
C LEU A 508 -20.11 5.00 6.86
N GLN A 509 -19.81 6.30 6.96
CA GLN A 509 -20.79 7.37 6.80
C GLN A 509 -21.36 7.39 5.37
N ALA A 510 -20.51 7.33 4.33
CA ALA A 510 -20.96 7.22 2.93
C ALA A 510 -21.81 5.95 2.72
N LEU A 511 -21.35 4.78 3.21
CA LEU A 511 -22.08 3.52 3.15
C LEU A 511 -23.47 3.62 3.84
N SER A 512 -23.54 4.26 5.01
CA SER A 512 -24.82 4.44 5.71
C SER A 512 -25.81 5.27 4.88
N ARG A 513 -25.36 6.31 4.18
CA ARG A 513 -26.18 7.14 3.29
C ARG A 513 -26.65 6.37 2.05
N VAL A 514 -25.79 5.51 1.49
CA VAL A 514 -26.16 4.60 0.39
C VAL A 514 -27.23 3.60 0.85
N LEU A 515 -27.03 2.95 1.99
CA LEU A 515 -28.00 2.02 2.58
C LEU A 515 -29.35 2.68 2.86
N MET A 516 -29.37 3.97 3.18
CA MET A 516 -30.60 4.74 3.41
C MET A 516 -31.21 5.35 2.14
N GLY A 517 -30.57 5.16 0.97
CA GLY A 517 -31.01 5.75 -0.30
C GLY A 517 -30.85 7.28 -0.37
N MET A 518 -29.97 7.84 0.45
CA MET A 518 -29.65 9.28 0.51
C MET A 518 -28.45 9.65 -0.38
N LEU A 519 -27.67 8.66 -0.77
CA LEU A 519 -26.56 8.75 -1.69
C LEU A 519 -26.70 7.63 -2.71
N GLU A 520 -26.54 7.94 -3.99
CA GLU A 520 -26.46 6.91 -5.03
C GLU A 520 -25.05 6.29 -5.02
N ALA A 521 -24.98 4.99 -5.20
CA ALA A 521 -23.70 4.27 -5.30
C ALA A 521 -23.22 4.33 -6.75
N GLU A 522 -22.14 5.03 -7.01
CA GLU A 522 -21.58 5.26 -8.35
C GLU A 522 -20.39 4.35 -8.65
N GLY A 523 -19.84 3.70 -7.62
CA GLY A 523 -18.66 2.84 -7.73
C GLY A 523 -18.85 1.68 -8.70
N THR A 524 -17.78 1.39 -9.45
CA THR A 524 -17.72 0.27 -10.38
C THR A 524 -16.67 -0.73 -9.88
N LEU A 525 -16.99 -2.02 -9.87
CA LEU A 525 -16.03 -3.05 -9.46
C LEU A 525 -14.69 -2.89 -10.21
N PRO A 526 -13.57 -2.70 -9.49
CA PRO A 526 -12.26 -2.53 -10.11
C PRO A 526 -11.55 -3.85 -10.36
N VAL A 527 -12.14 -4.95 -9.89
CA VAL A 527 -11.64 -6.32 -10.07
C VAL A 527 -12.72 -7.22 -10.62
N THR A 528 -12.32 -8.21 -11.38
CA THR A 528 -13.19 -9.25 -11.91
C THR A 528 -13.58 -10.21 -10.78
N ILE A 529 -14.88 -10.42 -10.60
CA ILE A 529 -15.38 -11.42 -9.66
C ILE A 529 -15.36 -12.79 -10.36
N PRO A 530 -14.60 -13.77 -9.88
CA PRO A 530 -14.56 -15.10 -10.49
C PRO A 530 -15.89 -15.83 -10.31
N ASP A 531 -16.26 -16.68 -11.27
CA ASP A 531 -17.51 -17.46 -11.23
C ASP A 531 -17.58 -18.39 -10.01
N HIS A 532 -16.43 -18.87 -9.51
CA HIS A 532 -16.31 -19.70 -8.32
C HIS A 532 -15.01 -19.40 -7.58
N LEU A 533 -15.11 -19.17 -6.27
CA LEU A 533 -13.99 -19.27 -5.33
C LEU A 533 -14.18 -20.55 -4.53
N SER A 534 -13.25 -21.50 -4.63
CA SER A 534 -13.26 -22.71 -3.80
C SER A 534 -12.90 -22.35 -2.35
N GLU A 535 -13.73 -22.75 -1.40
CA GLU A 535 -13.42 -22.71 0.03
C GLU A 535 -12.33 -23.76 0.32
N GLY A 536 -11.13 -23.29 0.68
CA GLY A 536 -9.98 -24.16 1.04
C GLY A 536 -9.08 -24.49 -0.16
N GLY A 537 -7.93 -23.90 -0.14
CA GLY A 537 -6.62 -24.06 -0.77
C GLY A 537 -6.29 -25.13 -1.80
N GLU A 538 -7.22 -25.67 -2.59
CA GLU A 538 -6.89 -26.53 -3.72
C GLU A 538 -6.89 -25.72 -5.02
N SER A 539 -5.73 -25.67 -5.67
CA SER A 539 -5.51 -25.04 -6.96
C SER A 539 -6.31 -25.75 -8.06
N ASP A 540 -7.33 -25.10 -8.61
CA ASP A 540 -7.94 -25.55 -9.85
C ASP A 540 -7.07 -25.09 -11.03
N GLU A 541 -6.28 -26.03 -11.58
CA GLU A 541 -5.38 -25.80 -12.73
C GLU A 541 -6.11 -25.41 -14.03
N ARG A 542 -7.43 -25.15 -14.01
CA ARG A 542 -8.28 -24.95 -15.19
C ARG A 542 -8.48 -23.53 -15.66
N CYS A 543 -7.97 -22.51 -14.95
CA CYS A 543 -8.15 -21.10 -15.35
C CYS A 543 -7.08 -20.55 -16.31
N SER A 544 -6.12 -21.35 -16.79
CA SER A 544 -5.05 -20.88 -17.67
C SER A 544 -5.25 -21.11 -19.18
N ALA A 545 -6.40 -21.64 -19.61
CA ALA A 545 -6.59 -21.99 -21.03
C ALA A 545 -8.03 -21.82 -21.52
N SER A 546 -8.57 -20.58 -21.53
CA SER A 546 -9.72 -20.28 -22.38
C SER A 546 -9.82 -18.79 -22.66
N GLY A 547 -9.44 -18.37 -23.84
CA GLY A 547 -9.79 -17.04 -24.34
C GLY A 547 -8.86 -16.41 -25.34
N ILE A 548 -8.28 -17.16 -26.29
CA ILE A 548 -7.91 -16.56 -27.58
C ILE A 548 -8.19 -17.62 -28.65
N GLU A 549 -9.42 -17.70 -29.12
CA GLU A 549 -9.73 -18.23 -30.46
C GLU A 549 -10.27 -17.10 -31.33
N SER A 550 -9.43 -16.72 -32.26
CA SER A 550 -9.66 -16.25 -33.63
C SER A 550 -10.99 -15.56 -33.99
N ALA A 551 -10.88 -14.30 -34.39
CA ALA A 551 -11.63 -13.80 -35.55
C ALA A 551 -10.62 -13.34 -36.60
N THR A 552 -10.61 -14.07 -37.70
CA THR A 552 -9.96 -13.75 -38.99
C THR A 552 -10.44 -12.42 -39.57
#